data_55f5cf62c53f547aea6e8e52c2232ae0
#
_entry.id   55f5cf62c53f547aea6e8e52c2232ae0
#
_cell.length_a   1.000
_cell.length_b   1.000
_cell.length_c   1.000
_cell.angle_alpha   90.00
_cell.angle_beta   90.00
_cell.angle_gamma   90.00
#
_symmetry.space_group_name_H-M   'P 1'
#
loop_
_entity.id
_entity.type
_entity.pdbx_description
1 polymer ?
#
loop_
_entity_poly.entity_id
_entity_poly.type
_entity_poly.pdbx_seq_one_letter_code
_entity_poly.pdbx_strand_id
1 'polypeptide(L)'
;VEVDLMQMMLKRLTLSGSTLRARSVEFKAAIAEQLKEHVWPLIESGEIEPFIHATFTLDEAAEAHALMESSEHIGKIVLLT
;
A
#
# COMPACT_ATOMS: atom_id res chain seq x y z
N VAL A 1 1.60 -11.60 19.22
CA VAL A 1 2.64 -10.60 18.96
C VAL A 1 3.35 -10.26 20.25
N GLU A 2 4.66 -10.34 20.22
CA GLU A 2 5.49 -9.98 21.36
C GLU A 2 6.18 -8.63 21.06
N VAL A 3 6.19 -7.75 22.07
CA VAL A 3 6.85 -6.45 21.97
C VAL A 3 7.83 -6.33 23.12
N ASP A 4 9.09 -6.04 22.83
CA ASP A 4 10.11 -5.79 23.84
C ASP A 4 10.07 -4.32 24.24
N LEU A 5 9.40 -4.03 25.34
CA LEU A 5 9.26 -2.66 25.84
C LEU A 5 10.59 -2.07 26.30
N MET A 6 11.53 -2.91 26.75
CA MET A 6 12.86 -2.46 27.16
C MET A 6 13.61 -1.86 25.96
N GLN A 7 13.62 -2.56 24.83
CA GLN A 7 14.24 -2.07 23.60
C GLN A 7 13.58 -0.79 23.10
N MET A 8 12.27 -0.74 23.22
CA MET A 8 11.51 0.43 22.84
C MET A 8 11.92 1.66 23.65
N MET A 9 12.09 1.48 24.95
CA MET A 9 12.54 2.53 25.86
C MET A 9 13.98 2.96 25.58
N LEU A 10 14.90 1.99 25.46
CA LEU A 10 16.33 2.28 25.25
C LEU A 10 16.59 3.00 23.93
N LYS A 11 15.85 2.65 22.90
CA LYS A 11 15.98 3.28 21.56
C LYS A 11 15.12 4.53 21.41
N ARG A 12 14.36 4.90 22.41
CA ARG A 12 13.45 6.05 22.40
C ARG A 12 12.50 6.02 21.21
N LEU A 13 11.89 4.86 20.99
CA LEU A 13 10.96 4.66 19.89
C LEU A 13 9.56 5.18 20.22
N THR A 14 8.81 5.51 19.21
CA THR A 14 7.40 5.86 19.33
C THR A 14 6.57 4.77 18.66
N LEU A 15 5.57 4.25 19.39
CA LEU A 15 4.60 3.31 18.84
C LEU A 15 3.26 4.03 18.74
N SER A 16 2.72 4.11 17.55
CA SER A 16 1.41 4.72 17.35
C SER A 16 0.60 3.88 16.38
N GLY A 17 -0.69 4.12 16.37
CA GLY A 17 -1.58 3.40 15.47
C GLY A 17 -2.51 4.37 14.77
N SER A 18 -2.95 4.00 13.59
CA SER A 18 -3.94 4.75 12.85
C SER A 18 -4.78 3.84 11.99
N THR A 19 -5.97 4.32 11.66
CA THR A 19 -6.82 3.65 10.69
C THR A 19 -7.29 4.69 9.69
N LEU A 20 -7.52 4.25 8.47
CA LEU A 20 -7.95 5.16 7.40
C LEU A 20 -9.41 4.92 7.01
N ARG A 21 -9.82 3.66 6.98
CA ARG A 21 -11.13 3.29 6.41
C ARG A 21 -12.32 4.01 7.04
N ALA A 22 -12.29 4.22 8.35
CA ALA A 22 -13.38 4.86 9.09
C ALA A 22 -13.27 6.38 9.14
N ARG A 23 -12.25 6.96 8.54
CA ARG A 23 -12.07 8.42 8.53
C ARG A 23 -13.06 9.09 7.59
N SER A 24 -13.30 10.37 7.82
CA SER A 24 -14.22 11.16 7.01
C SER A 24 -13.71 11.30 5.57
N VAL A 25 -14.63 11.63 4.67
CA VAL A 25 -14.29 11.89 3.27
C VAL A 25 -13.32 13.06 3.17
N GLU A 26 -13.53 14.11 3.97
CA GLU A 26 -12.67 15.29 3.98
C GLU A 26 -11.25 14.96 4.42
N PHE A 27 -11.10 14.10 5.43
CA PHE A 27 -9.79 13.65 5.88
C PHE A 27 -9.04 12.87 4.78
N LYS A 28 -9.75 11.95 4.13
CA LYS A 28 -9.18 11.14 3.05
C LYS A 28 -8.84 11.99 1.83
N ALA A 29 -9.68 12.98 1.52
CA ALA A 29 -9.43 13.89 0.41
C ALA A 29 -8.18 14.75 0.65
N ALA A 30 -7.97 15.19 1.88
CA ALA A 30 -6.76 15.94 2.23
C ALA A 30 -5.49 15.11 2.03
N ILE A 31 -5.53 13.83 2.41
CA ILE A 31 -4.41 12.92 2.18
C ILE A 31 -4.17 12.73 0.68
N ALA A 32 -5.23 12.53 -0.09
CA ALA A 32 -5.13 12.34 -1.54
C ALA A 32 -4.52 13.57 -2.24
N GLU A 33 -4.88 14.77 -1.81
CA GLU A 33 -4.31 16.00 -2.34
C GLU A 33 -2.80 16.10 -2.06
N GLN A 34 -2.38 15.74 -0.86
CA GLN A 34 -0.95 15.74 -0.51
C GLN A 34 -0.18 14.70 -1.30
N LEU A 35 -0.75 13.52 -1.52
CA LEU A 35 -0.14 12.48 -2.35
C LEU A 35 0.03 12.96 -3.78
N LYS A 36 -0.98 13.62 -4.32
CA LYS A 36 -0.96 14.16 -5.67
C LYS A 36 0.10 15.25 -5.83
N GLU A 37 0.28 16.08 -4.81
CA GLU A 37 1.23 17.18 -4.84
C GLU A 37 2.67 16.73 -4.63
N HIS A 38 2.93 15.82 -3.68
CA HIS A 38 4.28 15.48 -3.23
C HIS A 38 4.80 14.13 -3.71
N VAL A 39 3.92 13.16 -3.92
CA VAL A 39 4.33 11.79 -4.29
C VAL A 39 4.12 11.50 -5.76
N TRP A 40 3.00 11.94 -6.33
CA TRP A 40 2.67 11.68 -7.72
C TRP A 40 3.75 12.13 -8.72
N PRO A 41 4.35 13.32 -8.56
CA PRO A 41 5.44 13.73 -9.45
C PRO A 41 6.63 12.79 -9.43
N LEU A 42 6.90 12.13 -8.29
CA LEU A 42 7.98 11.15 -8.18
C LEU A 42 7.66 9.87 -8.94
N ILE A 43 6.40 9.49 -9.02
CA ILE A 43 5.94 8.35 -9.82
C ILE A 43 6.07 8.69 -11.31
N GLU A 44 5.66 9.88 -11.71
CA GLU A 44 5.76 10.33 -13.10
C GLU A 44 7.21 10.44 -13.59
N SER A 45 8.12 10.84 -12.71
CA SER A 45 9.56 10.94 -13.04
C SER A 45 10.27 9.60 -13.02
N GLY A 46 9.64 8.55 -12.49
CA GLY A 46 10.24 7.23 -12.38
C GLY A 46 11.10 7.02 -11.13
N GLU A 47 11.17 8.00 -10.23
CA GLU A 47 11.91 7.85 -8.97
C GLU A 47 11.22 6.89 -8.00
N ILE A 48 9.88 6.83 -8.07
CA ILE A 48 9.08 5.83 -7.38
C ILE A 48 8.38 5.01 -8.44
N GLU A 49 8.60 3.70 -8.42
CA GLU A 49 8.05 2.80 -9.43
C GLU A 49 7.26 1.68 -8.75
N PRO A 50 5.92 1.59 -9.00
CA PRO A 50 5.14 0.48 -8.49
C PRO A 50 5.60 -0.83 -9.10
N PHE A 51 5.88 -1.82 -8.27
CA PHE A 51 6.23 -3.14 -8.77
C PHE A 51 4.98 -3.92 -9.12
N ILE A 52 4.87 -4.35 -10.37
CA ILE A 52 3.76 -5.16 -10.86
C ILE A 52 4.25 -6.59 -10.97
N HIS A 53 3.69 -7.48 -10.12
CA HIS A 53 4.07 -8.89 -10.08
C HIS A 53 3.57 -9.63 -11.34
N ALA A 54 2.30 -9.42 -11.67
CA ALA A 54 1.68 -10.10 -12.81
C ALA A 54 0.51 -9.28 -13.34
N THR A 55 0.21 -9.48 -14.62
CA THR A 55 -0.95 -8.89 -15.27
C THR A 55 -1.85 -10.00 -15.80
N PHE A 56 -3.16 -9.76 -15.79
CA PHE A 56 -4.17 -10.67 -16.29
C PHE A 56 -5.17 -9.87 -17.11
N THR A 57 -5.86 -10.53 -18.03
CA THR A 57 -7.01 -9.92 -18.68
C THR A 57 -8.20 -9.93 -17.71
N LEU A 58 -9.21 -9.13 -17.99
CA LEU A 58 -10.40 -9.09 -17.16
C LEU A 58 -11.09 -10.44 -17.07
N ASP A 59 -11.07 -11.23 -18.16
CA ASP A 59 -11.65 -12.57 -18.20
C ASP A 59 -10.89 -13.56 -17.30
N GLU A 60 -9.65 -13.26 -16.97
CA GLU A 60 -8.80 -14.07 -16.10
C GLU A 60 -8.86 -13.64 -14.63
N ALA A 61 -9.87 -12.85 -14.25
CA ALA A 61 -9.98 -12.34 -12.89
C ALA A 61 -9.97 -13.44 -11.82
N ALA A 62 -10.57 -14.59 -12.09
CA ALA A 62 -10.57 -15.71 -11.15
C ALA A 62 -9.16 -16.21 -10.87
N GLU A 63 -8.31 -16.25 -11.88
CA GLU A 63 -6.92 -16.68 -11.75
C GLU A 63 -6.11 -15.63 -10.96
N ALA A 64 -6.38 -14.36 -11.19
CA ALA A 64 -5.75 -13.26 -10.45
C ALA A 64 -6.12 -13.31 -8.96
N HIS A 65 -7.38 -13.57 -8.64
CA HIS A 65 -7.83 -13.74 -7.26
C HIS A 65 -7.16 -14.96 -6.60
N ALA A 66 -7.02 -16.06 -7.32
CA ALA A 66 -6.35 -17.25 -6.80
C ALA A 66 -4.87 -16.94 -6.47
N LEU A 67 -4.19 -16.20 -7.34
CA LEU A 67 -2.81 -15.78 -7.09
C LEU A 67 -2.72 -14.89 -5.84
N MET A 68 -3.63 -13.96 -5.68
CA MET A 68 -3.66 -13.10 -4.51
C MET A 68 -3.88 -13.90 -3.22
N GLU A 69 -4.80 -14.85 -3.23
CA GLU A 69 -5.09 -15.70 -2.08
C GLU A 69 -3.93 -16.62 -1.70
N SER A 70 -3.11 -17.00 -2.68
CA SER A 70 -1.94 -17.85 -2.43
C SER A 70 -0.85 -17.13 -1.65
N SER A 71 -0.86 -15.80 -1.64
CA SER A 71 0.16 -14.95 -1.01
C SER A 71 1.57 -15.17 -1.55
N GLU A 72 1.70 -15.74 -2.74
CA GLU A 72 2.99 -16.01 -3.38
C GLU A 72 3.51 -14.83 -4.21
N HIS A 73 2.72 -13.76 -4.31
CA HIS A 73 3.08 -12.57 -5.08
C HIS A 73 3.80 -11.52 -4.24
N ILE A 74 4.64 -10.74 -4.91
CA ILE A 74 5.26 -9.53 -4.37
C ILE A 74 4.88 -8.39 -5.30
N GLY A 75 4.31 -7.32 -4.74
CA GLY A 75 3.85 -6.17 -5.53
C GLY A 75 2.38 -6.29 -5.93
N LYS A 76 2.04 -5.65 -7.02
CA LYS A 76 0.65 -5.53 -7.47
C LYS A 76 0.29 -6.58 -8.53
N ILE A 77 -0.95 -6.99 -8.49
CA ILE A 77 -1.58 -7.82 -9.53
C ILE A 77 -2.55 -6.91 -10.26
N VAL A 78 -2.41 -6.79 -11.56
CA VAL A 78 -3.17 -5.85 -12.37
C VAL A 78 -4.04 -6.59 -13.38
N LEU A 79 -5.30 -6.15 -13.49
CA LEU A 79 -6.20 -6.61 -14.54
C LEU A 79 -6.19 -5.58 -15.67
N LEU A 80 -5.93 -6.05 -16.87
CA LEU A 80 -5.94 -5.19 -18.07
C LEU A 80 -7.31 -5.24 -18.74
N THR A 81 -7.81 -4.09 -19.09
CA THR A 81 -9.10 -3.96 -19.79
C THR A 81 -8.94 -3.87 -21.32
#